data_00fe93f21eab0342cb84a5b153ebeae2
#
_entry.id   00fe93f21eab0342cb84a5b153ebeae2
#
_cell.length_a   1.000
_cell.length_b   1.000
_cell.length_c   1.000
_cell.angle_alpha   90.00
_cell.angle_beta   90.00
_cell.angle_gamma   90.00
#
_symmetry.space_group_name_H-M   'P 1'
#
loop_
_entity.id
_entity.type
_entity.pdbx_description
1 polymer ?
#
loop_
_entity_poly.entity_id
_entity_poly.type
_entity_poly.pdbx_seq_one_letter_code
_entity_poly.pdbx_strand_id
1 'polypeptide(L)'
;MHFPAVLLLFLALFPTVLTQTVEHAELLIETTARISDTDANYICATLDWWPHEKCNYNQCPWGSSSVLNLDLSHPFLAKAIQAFEHLRLRLGGSLQDQVLYDVGNLKTPCHPFRKQKDGLFGFSNGCLPMDRWDKLNSFFKRTGGLVTFGLNALHGRQKIKKQWRGNWQSSNAHDFINYTISKGYEIDSWEFGNELCGTGVGASVDAELYAKDMIRLKSLIDQLYKDVHPKPLLLAPGGFYDKVWFEKFLDVSGPTTVNALTHHIYNLGPGSDHNLISKILNPKYLDKISYTFRNLTQTIQANGPWASAWIGESGGAYNSGGRNVSNTFVNSFWYVDQLGMAAKYKTKVYCRQTLIGGNYGLLDTNTFIPNPDYYSALLWHRLMGRGVLDVNSNGSPYLRSYAHCTKERAGVTLLLINLSNQTEFSVGVKSTTSISLHASAKAQHKKRSFLHGLKQTVSWVGSKASDAPLSREEYHLTPEDGNLQSRSALLNGRPLQLSKTGDIPSFSPVLEDVSSPVSIAPLSIKFIVFPNFIAPGCREV
;
A
#
# COMPACT_ATOMS: atom_id res chain seq x y z
N MET A 1 -45.39 39.94 56.31
CA MET A 1 -44.49 38.80 56.08
C MET A 1 -44.81 38.20 54.72
N HIS A 2 -44.03 38.55 53.69
CA HIS A 2 -44.15 38.00 52.34
C HIS A 2 -43.02 36.97 52.12
N PHE A 3 -43.36 35.70 51.88
CA PHE A 3 -42.40 34.68 51.42
C PHE A 3 -42.34 34.71 49.91
N PRO A 4 -41.16 34.80 49.28
CA PRO A 4 -41.05 34.58 47.85
C PRO A 4 -40.94 33.08 47.55
N ALA A 5 -41.80 32.58 46.66
CA ALA A 5 -41.75 31.24 46.11
C ALA A 5 -40.56 31.14 45.13
N VAL A 6 -39.59 30.30 45.42
CA VAL A 6 -38.48 29.97 44.52
C VAL A 6 -38.96 28.85 43.60
N LEU A 7 -39.14 29.18 42.30
CA LEU A 7 -39.46 28.21 41.25
C LEU A 7 -38.15 27.53 40.77
N LEU A 8 -37.88 26.30 41.21
CA LEU A 8 -36.80 25.47 40.72
C LEU A 8 -37.17 24.87 39.36
N LEU A 9 -36.60 25.42 38.28
CA LEU A 9 -36.63 24.82 36.94
C LEU A 9 -35.66 23.63 36.93
N PHE A 10 -36.18 22.42 36.93
CA PHE A 10 -35.42 21.22 36.57
C PHE A 10 -35.26 21.17 35.06
N LEU A 11 -34.11 21.58 34.54
CA LEU A 11 -33.69 21.28 33.18
C LEU A 11 -33.35 19.76 33.13
N ALA A 12 -34.29 18.98 32.64
CA ALA A 12 -34.03 17.58 32.31
C ALA A 12 -33.08 17.56 31.09
N LEU A 13 -31.80 17.31 31.34
CA LEU A 13 -30.84 16.91 30.30
C LEU A 13 -31.24 15.51 29.82
N PHE A 14 -32.08 15.46 28.78
CA PHE A 14 -32.24 14.21 28.03
C PHE A 14 -30.93 13.94 27.31
N PRO A 15 -30.24 12.81 27.57
CA PRO A 15 -29.16 12.41 26.72
C PRO A 15 -29.75 12.23 25.32
N THR A 16 -29.28 12.99 24.35
CA THR A 16 -29.56 12.73 22.94
C THR A 16 -28.98 11.36 22.63
N VAL A 17 -29.80 10.33 22.68
CA VAL A 17 -29.47 9.03 22.13
C VAL A 17 -29.35 9.27 20.63
N LEU A 18 -28.11 9.34 20.15
CA LEU A 18 -27.82 9.28 18.72
C LEU A 18 -28.35 7.94 18.23
N THR A 19 -29.53 7.93 17.64
CA THR A 19 -30.10 6.71 17.04
C THR A 19 -29.20 6.34 15.86
N GLN A 20 -28.48 5.24 16.00
CA GLN A 20 -27.72 4.64 14.92
C GLN A 20 -28.71 4.28 13.81
N THR A 21 -28.48 4.83 12.60
CA THR A 21 -29.30 4.51 11.42
C THR A 21 -28.74 3.26 10.74
N VAL A 22 -29.64 2.35 10.34
CA VAL A 22 -29.26 1.19 9.51
C VAL A 22 -29.69 1.48 8.08
N GLU A 23 -28.73 1.43 7.15
CA GLU A 23 -28.95 1.57 5.71
C GLU A 23 -28.67 0.25 5.01
N HIS A 24 -29.56 -0.13 4.07
CA HIS A 24 -29.40 -1.35 3.27
C HIS A 24 -28.68 -1.03 1.97
N ALA A 25 -27.68 -1.84 1.63
CA ALA A 25 -26.93 -1.75 0.38
C ALA A 25 -26.84 -3.13 -0.30
N GLU A 26 -26.82 -3.15 -1.62
CA GLU A 26 -26.58 -4.35 -2.43
C GLU A 26 -25.28 -4.17 -3.20
N LEU A 27 -24.42 -5.16 -3.11
CA LEU A 27 -23.18 -5.24 -3.88
C LEU A 27 -23.26 -6.38 -4.88
N LEU A 28 -22.91 -6.09 -6.13
CA LEU A 28 -22.75 -7.08 -7.18
C LEU A 28 -21.27 -7.19 -7.55
N ILE A 29 -20.67 -8.35 -7.26
CA ILE A 29 -19.28 -8.65 -7.62
C ILE A 29 -19.26 -9.32 -8.99
N GLU A 30 -18.51 -8.72 -9.94
CA GLU A 30 -18.25 -9.32 -11.23
C GLU A 30 -17.22 -10.45 -11.09
N THR A 31 -17.66 -11.69 -11.20
CA THR A 31 -16.84 -12.88 -10.94
C THR A 31 -16.39 -13.62 -12.19
N THR A 32 -16.85 -13.21 -13.38
CA THR A 32 -16.52 -13.87 -14.64
C THR A 32 -15.17 -13.45 -15.19
N ALA A 33 -14.75 -12.22 -14.91
CA ALA A 33 -13.49 -11.65 -15.41
C ALA A 33 -12.79 -10.79 -14.34
N ARG A 34 -11.47 -10.73 -14.42
CA ARG A 34 -10.64 -9.78 -13.65
C ARG A 34 -10.52 -8.46 -14.42
N ILE A 35 -10.59 -7.34 -13.70
CA ILE A 35 -10.34 -6.00 -14.28
C ILE A 35 -8.84 -5.65 -14.24
N SER A 36 -8.09 -6.24 -13.33
CA SER A 36 -6.63 -6.09 -13.21
C SER A 36 -6.04 -7.24 -12.38
N ASP A 37 -4.70 -7.27 -12.34
CA ASP A 37 -3.94 -8.14 -11.44
C ASP A 37 -2.89 -7.32 -10.70
N THR A 38 -2.76 -7.55 -9.40
CA THR A 38 -1.66 -7.04 -8.59
C THR A 38 -0.48 -8.00 -8.58
N ASP A 39 0.68 -7.57 -8.09
CA ASP A 39 1.81 -8.44 -7.77
C ASP A 39 1.46 -9.33 -6.55
N ALA A 40 2.10 -10.50 -6.43
CA ALA A 40 1.95 -11.36 -5.26
C ALA A 40 2.40 -10.61 -3.98
N ASN A 41 3.41 -9.74 -4.12
CA ASN A 41 3.94 -8.87 -3.07
C ASN A 41 3.48 -7.43 -3.29
N TYR A 42 2.16 -7.25 -3.44
CA TYR A 42 1.52 -5.94 -3.67
C TYR A 42 1.82 -4.95 -2.55
N ILE A 43 1.81 -5.42 -1.31
CA ILE A 43 2.18 -4.63 -0.14
C ILE A 43 3.69 -4.45 -0.10
N CYS A 44 4.10 -3.19 -0.06
CA CYS A 44 5.48 -2.74 0.04
C CYS A 44 5.56 -1.65 1.10
N ALA A 45 6.71 -1.50 1.76
CA ALA A 45 6.99 -0.40 2.66
C ALA A 45 8.35 0.22 2.35
N THR A 46 8.48 1.54 2.57
CA THR A 46 9.75 2.24 2.36
C THR A 46 10.63 2.20 3.61
N LEU A 47 11.94 2.28 3.42
CA LEU A 47 12.95 2.60 4.43
C LEU A 47 13.73 3.81 3.94
N ASP A 48 13.74 4.86 4.75
CA ASP A 48 14.29 6.15 4.39
C ASP A 48 15.75 6.32 4.85
N TRP A 49 16.40 7.35 4.30
CA TRP A 49 17.77 7.75 4.69
C TRP A 49 17.78 8.87 5.74
N TRP A 50 16.62 9.37 6.19
CA TRP A 50 16.54 10.51 7.08
C TRP A 50 17.28 10.31 8.39
N PRO A 51 18.23 11.19 8.76
CA PRO A 51 18.83 11.17 10.09
C PRO A 51 17.84 11.67 11.15
N HIS A 52 18.14 11.42 12.43
CA HIS A 52 17.29 11.79 13.56
C HIS A 52 17.00 13.30 13.66
N GLU A 53 17.90 14.13 13.13
CA GLU A 53 17.74 15.60 13.10
C GLU A 53 16.73 16.07 12.06
N LYS A 54 16.15 15.19 11.26
CA LYS A 54 15.08 15.55 10.33
C LYS A 54 13.83 15.93 11.10
N CYS A 55 13.48 17.21 11.02
CA CYS A 55 12.31 17.77 11.70
C CYS A 55 11.36 18.42 10.68
N ASN A 56 10.06 18.29 10.93
CA ASN A 56 8.99 19.00 10.24
C ASN A 56 7.99 19.50 11.27
N TYR A 57 7.47 20.71 11.11
CA TYR A 57 6.43 21.28 12.00
C TYR A 57 6.83 21.22 13.49
N ASN A 58 8.08 21.54 13.82
CA ASN A 58 8.66 21.46 15.18
C ASN A 58 8.63 20.06 15.81
N GLN A 59 8.62 19.00 15.00
CA GLN A 59 8.68 17.61 15.43
C GLN A 59 9.80 16.89 14.67
N CYS A 60 10.52 16.01 15.35
CA CYS A 60 11.63 15.23 14.79
C CYS A 60 11.34 13.71 14.94
N PRO A 61 10.35 13.17 14.21
CA PRO A 61 9.79 11.84 14.47
C PRO A 61 10.59 10.69 13.81
N TRP A 62 11.79 10.95 13.31
CA TRP A 62 12.55 9.94 12.56
C TRP A 62 13.44 9.05 13.45
N GLY A 63 13.93 9.55 14.59
CA GLY A 63 14.73 8.75 15.53
C GLY A 63 15.85 7.95 14.86
N SER A 64 15.98 6.67 15.23
CA SER A 64 16.95 5.73 14.63
C SER A 64 16.28 4.83 13.59
N SER A 65 15.56 5.40 12.63
CA SER A 65 14.83 4.66 11.59
C SER A 65 15.49 4.70 10.19
N SER A 66 16.65 5.36 10.07
CA SER A 66 17.37 5.46 8.80
C SER A 66 17.96 4.12 8.35
N VAL A 67 18.05 3.89 7.05
CA VAL A 67 18.84 2.79 6.46
C VAL A 67 20.22 2.68 7.12
N LEU A 68 20.83 3.82 7.49
CA LEU A 68 22.17 3.86 8.08
C LEU A 68 22.22 3.45 9.55
N ASN A 69 21.15 3.63 10.33
CA ASN A 69 21.21 3.49 11.81
C ASN A 69 20.08 2.65 12.42
N LEU A 70 19.14 2.14 11.61
CA LEU A 70 18.07 1.27 12.12
C LEU A 70 18.63 0.05 12.84
N ASP A 71 18.13 -0.24 14.04
CA ASP A 71 18.53 -1.44 14.79
C ASP A 71 17.97 -2.72 14.16
N LEU A 72 18.81 -3.37 13.36
CA LEU A 72 18.48 -4.62 12.67
C LEU A 72 18.45 -5.85 13.61
N SER A 73 18.89 -5.67 14.85
CA SER A 73 18.87 -6.73 15.87
C SER A 73 17.57 -6.76 16.67
N HIS A 74 16.76 -5.69 16.59
CA HIS A 74 15.51 -5.59 17.33
C HIS A 74 14.52 -6.69 16.91
N PRO A 75 14.05 -7.54 17.83
CA PRO A 75 13.26 -8.72 17.50
C PRO A 75 11.89 -8.36 16.88
N PHE A 76 11.26 -7.26 17.30
CA PHE A 76 9.96 -6.85 16.78
C PHE A 76 10.04 -6.44 15.30
N LEU A 77 11.14 -5.79 14.89
CA LEU A 77 11.36 -5.44 13.48
C LEU A 77 11.41 -6.68 12.58
N ALA A 78 12.20 -7.68 12.98
CA ALA A 78 12.32 -8.91 12.22
C ALA A 78 10.97 -9.63 12.10
N LYS A 79 10.26 -9.80 13.22
CA LYS A 79 8.94 -10.47 13.25
C LYS A 79 7.88 -9.72 12.46
N ALA A 80 7.90 -8.38 12.51
CA ALA A 80 6.97 -7.56 11.74
C ALA A 80 7.15 -7.75 10.22
N ILE A 81 8.38 -7.92 9.74
CA ILE A 81 8.64 -8.20 8.31
C ILE A 81 8.29 -9.64 7.98
N GLN A 82 8.72 -10.60 8.79
CA GLN A 82 8.47 -12.03 8.59
C GLN A 82 6.98 -12.39 8.53
N ALA A 83 6.12 -11.64 9.24
CA ALA A 83 4.67 -11.87 9.24
C ALA A 83 4.00 -11.72 7.85
N PHE A 84 4.66 -11.01 6.94
CA PHE A 84 4.26 -10.89 5.53
C PHE A 84 4.85 -12.00 4.64
N GLU A 85 5.67 -12.91 5.21
CA GLU A 85 6.41 -13.94 4.48
C GLU A 85 7.41 -13.35 3.47
N HIS A 86 6.96 -12.48 2.55
CA HIS A 86 7.80 -11.76 1.59
C HIS A 86 7.35 -10.30 1.47
N LEU A 87 7.73 -9.44 2.44
CA LEU A 87 7.48 -8.00 2.36
C LEU A 87 8.50 -7.35 1.41
N ARG A 88 8.01 -6.59 0.43
CA ARG A 88 8.86 -5.71 -0.38
C ARG A 88 9.28 -4.50 0.43
N LEU A 89 10.57 -4.19 0.43
CA LEU A 89 11.15 -3.03 1.11
C LEU A 89 11.85 -2.14 0.08
N ARG A 90 11.34 -0.91 -0.08
CA ARG A 90 11.98 0.11 -0.91
C ARG A 90 12.92 0.95 -0.06
N LEU A 91 14.23 0.77 -0.27
CA LEU A 91 15.27 1.62 0.33
C LEU A 91 15.45 2.84 -0.55
N GLY A 92 14.93 3.99 -0.11
CA GLY A 92 14.91 5.19 -0.93
C GLY A 92 14.47 6.44 -0.18
N GLY A 93 13.91 7.41 -0.92
CA GLY A 93 13.40 8.67 -0.39
C GLY A 93 14.30 9.86 -0.69
N SER A 94 13.94 11.02 -0.14
CA SER A 94 14.48 12.33 -0.53
C SER A 94 16.01 12.45 -0.47
N LEU A 95 16.70 11.75 0.43
CA LEU A 95 18.14 11.79 0.52
C LEU A 95 18.85 10.74 -0.35
N GLN A 96 18.13 9.88 -1.05
CA GLN A 96 18.68 8.85 -1.94
C GLN A 96 19.69 9.42 -2.95
N ASP A 97 19.37 10.57 -3.53
CA ASP A 97 20.19 11.21 -4.55
C ASP A 97 21.41 11.98 -4.00
N GLN A 98 21.66 11.83 -2.70
CA GLN A 98 22.85 12.34 -2.00
C GLN A 98 23.69 11.21 -1.35
N VAL A 99 23.30 9.94 -1.56
CA VAL A 99 24.03 8.79 -1.03
C VAL A 99 25.20 8.44 -1.94
N LEU A 100 26.39 8.33 -1.36
CA LEU A 100 27.56 7.70 -1.97
C LEU A 100 27.74 6.30 -1.40
N TYR A 101 28.32 5.41 -2.17
CA TYR A 101 28.58 4.02 -1.75
C TYR A 101 30.07 3.87 -1.47
N ASP A 102 30.44 3.41 -0.27
CA ASP A 102 31.84 3.27 0.17
C ASP A 102 32.50 2.04 -0.43
N VAL A 103 32.66 2.08 -1.75
CA VAL A 103 33.21 0.98 -2.55
C VAL A 103 34.00 1.52 -3.74
N GLY A 104 34.97 0.76 -4.20
CA GLY A 104 35.83 1.16 -5.32
C GLY A 104 36.73 2.34 -4.98
N ASN A 105 36.90 3.23 -5.93
CA ASN A 105 37.77 4.40 -5.80
C ASN A 105 36.98 5.67 -5.38
N LEU A 106 36.22 5.59 -4.28
CA LEU A 106 35.52 6.75 -3.75
C LEU A 106 36.52 7.79 -3.26
N LYS A 107 36.56 8.95 -3.97
CA LYS A 107 37.50 10.05 -3.64
C LYS A 107 37.10 10.85 -2.40
N THR A 108 35.82 10.81 -2.03
CA THR A 108 35.28 11.54 -0.89
C THR A 108 35.26 10.62 0.33
N PRO A 109 35.74 11.03 1.50
CA PRO A 109 35.63 10.22 2.71
C PRO A 109 34.18 9.86 3.03
N CYS A 110 33.93 8.61 3.39
CA CYS A 110 32.61 8.15 3.78
C CYS A 110 32.21 8.72 5.15
N HIS A 111 31.10 9.42 5.22
CA HIS A 111 30.57 9.96 6.46
C HIS A 111 29.02 9.98 6.41
N PRO A 112 28.34 9.92 7.56
CA PRO A 112 26.89 10.03 7.60
C PRO A 112 26.40 11.42 7.16
N PHE A 113 25.11 11.54 6.85
CA PHE A 113 24.48 12.83 6.60
C PHE A 113 24.66 13.78 7.78
N ARG A 114 24.92 15.05 7.48
CA ARG A 114 25.08 16.14 8.46
C ARG A 114 24.19 17.30 8.06
N LYS A 115 23.63 18.03 9.01
CA LYS A 115 22.91 19.29 8.71
C LYS A 115 23.83 20.23 7.92
N GLN A 116 23.34 20.71 6.78
CA GLN A 116 24.04 21.65 5.92
C GLN A 116 23.04 22.60 5.28
N LYS A 117 23.14 23.90 5.61
CA LYS A 117 22.15 24.92 5.22
C LYS A 117 21.88 24.95 3.70
N ASP A 118 22.93 24.83 2.90
CA ASP A 118 22.84 24.89 1.43
C ASP A 118 22.76 23.50 0.77
N GLY A 119 22.70 22.43 1.58
CA GLY A 119 22.52 21.06 1.12
C GLY A 119 21.10 20.80 0.63
N LEU A 120 20.95 19.85 -0.26
CA LEU A 120 19.64 19.41 -0.71
C LEU A 120 18.86 18.88 0.50
N PHE A 121 17.62 19.35 0.68
CA PHE A 121 16.80 19.08 1.87
C PHE A 121 17.43 19.48 3.22
N GLY A 122 18.46 20.33 3.23
CA GLY A 122 19.15 20.81 4.43
C GLY A 122 20.22 19.85 4.99
N PHE A 123 20.67 18.89 4.18
CA PHE A 123 21.70 17.92 4.56
C PHE A 123 22.84 17.83 3.54
N SER A 124 24.02 17.42 4.00
CA SER A 124 25.16 17.08 3.16
C SER A 124 24.92 15.80 2.37
N ASN A 125 25.82 15.46 1.46
CA ASN A 125 25.93 14.08 1.00
C ASN A 125 26.18 13.17 2.20
N GLY A 126 25.64 11.95 2.12
CA GLY A 126 25.87 10.87 3.07
C GLY A 126 26.55 9.70 2.36
N CYS A 127 26.93 8.70 3.12
CA CYS A 127 27.60 7.54 2.57
C CYS A 127 27.02 6.25 3.19
N LEU A 128 26.87 5.22 2.35
CA LEU A 128 26.55 3.86 2.77
C LEU A 128 27.85 3.06 2.91
N PRO A 129 28.29 2.74 4.13
CA PRO A 129 29.43 1.83 4.34
C PRO A 129 29.07 0.40 3.92
N MET A 130 30.04 -0.33 3.34
CA MET A 130 29.76 -1.69 2.86
C MET A 130 29.50 -2.68 3.98
N ASP A 131 30.07 -2.51 5.16
CA ASP A 131 29.73 -3.34 6.33
C ASP A 131 28.26 -3.13 6.77
N ARG A 132 27.72 -1.91 6.61
CA ARG A 132 26.29 -1.65 6.83
C ARG A 132 25.42 -2.32 5.77
N TRP A 133 25.86 -2.28 4.51
CA TRP A 133 25.17 -2.95 3.42
C TRP A 133 25.12 -4.47 3.62
N ASP A 134 26.24 -5.07 4.07
CA ASP A 134 26.32 -6.49 4.40
C ASP A 134 25.35 -6.88 5.53
N LYS A 135 25.25 -6.05 6.59
CA LYS A 135 24.29 -6.25 7.70
C LYS A 135 22.84 -6.15 7.22
N LEU A 136 22.54 -5.19 6.35
CA LEU A 136 21.20 -5.04 5.77
C LEU A 136 20.82 -6.26 4.93
N ASN A 137 21.70 -6.75 4.05
CA ASN A 137 21.41 -7.94 3.24
C ASN A 137 21.26 -9.20 4.08
N SER A 138 22.10 -9.38 5.12
CA SER A 138 21.92 -10.47 6.09
C SER A 138 20.57 -10.40 6.79
N PHE A 139 20.10 -9.20 7.12
CA PHE A 139 18.79 -8.96 7.72
C PHE A 139 17.66 -9.28 6.74
N PHE A 140 17.71 -8.80 5.50
CA PHE A 140 16.68 -9.07 4.49
C PHE A 140 16.58 -10.56 4.19
N LYS A 141 17.69 -11.24 4.01
CA LYS A 141 17.72 -12.70 3.82
C LYS A 141 17.07 -13.45 4.99
N ARG A 142 17.37 -13.06 6.24
CA ARG A 142 16.80 -13.69 7.45
C ARG A 142 15.30 -13.42 7.59
N THR A 143 14.81 -12.29 7.11
CA THR A 143 13.41 -11.88 7.27
C THR A 143 12.54 -12.17 6.04
N GLY A 144 13.11 -12.64 4.94
CA GLY A 144 12.41 -12.84 3.67
C GLY A 144 12.02 -11.54 2.97
N GLY A 145 12.70 -10.43 3.29
CA GLY A 145 12.44 -9.12 2.68
C GLY A 145 12.91 -9.05 1.23
N LEU A 146 12.05 -8.60 0.32
CA LEU A 146 12.40 -8.33 -1.08
C LEU A 146 12.88 -6.89 -1.23
N VAL A 147 14.07 -6.68 -1.80
CA VAL A 147 14.70 -5.36 -1.83
C VAL A 147 14.45 -4.65 -3.16
N THR A 148 13.85 -3.48 -3.09
CA THR A 148 13.88 -2.42 -4.11
C THR A 148 14.87 -1.36 -3.63
N PHE A 149 15.96 -1.13 -4.35
CA PHE A 149 16.99 -0.17 -3.93
C PHE A 149 17.04 1.04 -4.86
N GLY A 150 16.94 2.23 -4.27
CA GLY A 150 17.02 3.51 -4.96
C GLY A 150 18.45 3.97 -5.16
N LEU A 151 18.87 4.10 -6.43
CA LEU A 151 20.19 4.57 -6.83
C LEU A 151 20.23 6.09 -6.91
N ASN A 152 21.38 6.68 -6.54
CA ASN A 152 21.64 8.10 -6.69
C ASN A 152 21.75 8.48 -8.19
N ALA A 153 20.76 9.20 -8.70
CA ALA A 153 20.72 9.68 -10.09
C ALA A 153 21.28 11.10 -10.27
N LEU A 154 21.67 11.79 -9.19
CA LEU A 154 22.26 13.13 -9.26
C LEU A 154 23.79 13.11 -9.27
N HIS A 155 24.43 11.98 -9.01
CA HIS A 155 25.89 11.90 -8.94
C HIS A 155 26.55 12.37 -10.25
N GLY A 156 27.49 13.32 -10.14
CA GLY A 156 28.21 13.92 -11.28
C GLY A 156 27.47 15.05 -11.99
N ARG A 157 26.21 15.31 -11.68
CA ARG A 157 25.47 16.44 -12.26
C ARG A 157 25.77 17.75 -11.54
N GLN A 158 25.53 18.85 -12.24
CA GLN A 158 25.69 20.20 -11.71
C GLN A 158 24.33 20.87 -11.51
N LYS A 159 24.14 21.50 -10.34
CA LYS A 159 22.96 22.28 -10.03
C LYS A 159 22.97 23.62 -10.75
N ILE A 160 21.98 23.86 -11.62
CA ILE A 160 21.74 25.14 -12.29
C ILE A 160 20.34 25.62 -11.93
N LYS A 161 20.22 26.53 -10.98
CA LYS A 161 18.95 26.94 -10.34
C LYS A 161 18.27 25.72 -9.67
N LYS A 162 17.06 25.31 -10.11
CA LYS A 162 16.34 24.14 -9.61
C LYS A 162 16.60 22.85 -10.40
N GLN A 163 17.20 22.97 -11.59
CA GLN A 163 17.51 21.84 -12.46
C GLN A 163 18.92 21.33 -12.23
N TRP A 164 19.08 20.03 -12.35
CA TRP A 164 20.36 19.35 -12.35
C TRP A 164 20.70 18.91 -13.78
N ARG A 165 21.84 19.39 -14.30
CA ARG A 165 22.29 19.19 -15.69
C ARG A 165 23.60 18.43 -15.74
N GLY A 166 23.92 17.93 -16.92
CA GLY A 166 25.08 17.07 -17.15
C GLY A 166 24.73 15.60 -17.02
N ASN A 167 25.64 14.76 -17.52
CA ASN A 167 25.43 13.31 -17.54
C ASN A 167 25.59 12.72 -16.14
N TRP A 168 24.84 11.68 -15.86
CA TRP A 168 25.03 10.86 -14.67
C TRP A 168 26.39 10.15 -14.69
N GLN A 169 27.14 10.24 -13.60
CA GLN A 169 28.39 9.50 -13.40
C GLN A 169 28.08 8.16 -12.74
N SER A 170 28.07 7.10 -13.53
CA SER A 170 27.62 5.77 -13.12
C SER A 170 28.68 4.94 -12.37
N SER A 171 29.94 5.41 -12.26
CA SER A 171 31.03 4.60 -11.72
C SER A 171 30.80 4.09 -10.29
N ASN A 172 30.35 4.96 -9.37
CA ASN A 172 30.09 4.57 -7.98
C ASN A 172 28.89 3.60 -7.88
N ALA A 173 27.85 3.81 -8.68
CA ALA A 173 26.73 2.86 -8.77
C ALA A 173 27.17 1.51 -9.39
N HIS A 174 28.01 1.55 -10.44
CA HIS A 174 28.59 0.34 -11.03
C HIS A 174 29.34 -0.49 -9.98
N ASP A 175 30.27 0.14 -9.25
CA ASP A 175 31.07 -0.55 -8.23
C ASP A 175 30.20 -1.11 -7.11
N PHE A 176 29.15 -0.38 -6.70
CA PHE A 176 28.20 -0.83 -5.70
C PHE A 176 27.36 -2.04 -6.17
N ILE A 177 26.86 -2.02 -7.40
CA ILE A 177 26.09 -3.12 -7.97
C ILE A 177 26.99 -4.34 -8.13
N ASN A 178 28.22 -4.15 -8.63
CA ASN A 178 29.19 -5.22 -8.77
C ASN A 178 29.59 -5.85 -7.43
N TYR A 179 29.78 -5.02 -6.38
CA TYR A 179 29.98 -5.52 -5.02
C TYR A 179 28.78 -6.37 -4.55
N THR A 180 27.57 -5.88 -4.73
CA THR A 180 26.32 -6.55 -4.37
C THR A 180 26.22 -7.94 -5.01
N ILE A 181 26.52 -8.02 -6.31
CA ILE A 181 26.55 -9.29 -7.06
C ILE A 181 27.66 -10.20 -6.55
N SER A 182 28.88 -9.68 -6.32
CA SER A 182 30.02 -10.47 -5.87
C SER A 182 29.80 -11.12 -4.51
N LYS A 183 28.94 -10.53 -3.68
CA LYS A 183 28.51 -11.05 -2.38
C LYS A 183 27.31 -12.02 -2.49
N GLY A 184 26.74 -12.21 -3.65
CA GLY A 184 25.53 -13.01 -3.85
C GLY A 184 24.29 -12.42 -3.19
N TYR A 185 24.20 -11.09 -3.07
CA TYR A 185 23.03 -10.43 -2.51
C TYR A 185 21.95 -10.28 -3.57
N GLU A 186 20.72 -10.68 -3.22
CA GLU A 186 19.57 -10.66 -4.11
C GLU A 186 18.85 -9.31 -4.02
N ILE A 187 18.78 -8.59 -5.14
CA ILE A 187 18.02 -7.36 -5.29
C ILE A 187 16.90 -7.61 -6.29
N ASP A 188 15.66 -7.43 -5.84
CA ASP A 188 14.48 -7.61 -6.69
C ASP A 188 14.40 -6.53 -7.77
N SER A 189 14.71 -5.29 -7.40
CA SER A 189 14.63 -4.16 -8.33
C SER A 189 15.55 -3.00 -7.97
N TRP A 190 16.04 -2.31 -9.00
CA TRP A 190 16.80 -1.05 -8.89
C TRP A 190 15.91 0.10 -9.35
N GLU A 191 15.73 1.12 -8.51
CA GLU A 191 15.02 2.35 -8.85
C GLU A 191 16.01 3.49 -9.11
N PHE A 192 15.78 4.29 -10.15
CA PHE A 192 16.70 5.35 -10.55
C PHE A 192 16.22 6.72 -10.08
N GLY A 193 16.88 7.30 -9.07
CA GLY A 193 16.56 8.62 -8.50
C GLY A 193 15.26 8.67 -7.68
N ASN A 194 15.03 9.82 -7.03
CA ASN A 194 13.84 10.07 -6.21
C ASN A 194 13.31 11.48 -6.47
N GLU A 195 12.05 11.59 -6.92
CA GLU A 195 11.30 12.84 -7.11
C GLU A 195 11.99 13.87 -8.02
N LEU A 196 12.69 13.39 -9.06
CA LEU A 196 13.41 14.23 -10.01
C LEU A 196 12.59 14.61 -11.24
N CYS A 197 11.40 14.03 -11.44
CA CYS A 197 10.53 14.25 -12.59
C CYS A 197 9.71 15.56 -12.47
N GLY A 198 9.24 16.08 -13.61
CA GLY A 198 8.46 17.31 -13.67
C GLY A 198 9.22 18.49 -13.08
N THR A 199 8.61 19.18 -12.13
CA THR A 199 9.26 20.29 -11.40
C THR A 199 10.18 19.81 -10.27
N GLY A 200 10.14 18.50 -9.95
CA GLY A 200 10.89 17.86 -8.90
C GLY A 200 10.52 18.30 -7.47
N VAL A 201 11.08 17.61 -6.49
CA VAL A 201 11.04 18.01 -5.08
C VAL A 201 12.47 18.26 -4.62
N GLY A 202 12.83 19.53 -4.48
CA GLY A 202 14.21 19.93 -4.16
C GLY A 202 15.20 19.89 -5.34
N ALA A 203 15.08 18.93 -6.24
CA ALA A 203 15.88 18.77 -7.45
C ALA A 203 14.98 18.32 -8.62
N SER A 204 15.37 18.66 -9.85
CA SER A 204 14.71 18.13 -11.05
C SER A 204 15.71 17.83 -12.15
N VAL A 205 15.40 16.84 -12.98
CA VAL A 205 16.17 16.46 -14.18
C VAL A 205 15.22 16.47 -15.38
N ASP A 206 15.70 16.98 -16.51
CA ASP A 206 14.96 16.95 -17.77
C ASP A 206 14.65 15.52 -18.21
N ALA A 207 13.44 15.27 -18.74
CA ALA A 207 12.96 13.93 -19.08
C ALA A 207 13.84 13.21 -20.11
N GLU A 208 14.32 13.93 -21.13
CA GLU A 208 15.18 13.36 -22.19
C GLU A 208 16.56 13.00 -21.63
N LEU A 209 17.14 13.88 -20.81
CA LEU A 209 18.41 13.61 -20.15
C LEU A 209 18.31 12.43 -19.19
N TYR A 210 17.24 12.39 -18.40
CA TYR A 210 16.97 11.29 -17.47
C TYR A 210 16.78 9.95 -18.22
N ALA A 211 16.06 9.96 -19.33
CA ALA A 211 15.82 8.76 -20.14
C ALA A 211 17.12 8.20 -20.74
N LYS A 212 18.02 9.08 -21.23
CA LYS A 212 19.35 8.67 -21.73
C LYS A 212 20.19 7.99 -20.63
N ASP A 213 20.14 8.51 -19.41
CA ASP A 213 20.87 7.91 -18.29
C ASP A 213 20.19 6.61 -17.80
N MET A 214 18.86 6.49 -17.93
CA MET A 214 18.16 5.23 -17.67
C MET A 214 18.54 4.13 -18.66
N ILE A 215 18.71 4.46 -19.95
CA ILE A 215 19.26 3.54 -20.97
C ILE A 215 20.67 3.10 -20.59
N ARG A 216 21.49 4.03 -20.09
CA ARG A 216 22.84 3.72 -19.61
C ARG A 216 22.81 2.77 -18.41
N LEU A 217 21.92 3.01 -17.44
CA LEU A 217 21.73 2.10 -16.31
C LEU A 217 21.27 0.71 -16.78
N LYS A 218 20.35 0.64 -17.74
CA LYS A 218 19.91 -0.64 -18.33
C LYS A 218 21.07 -1.42 -18.93
N SER A 219 21.93 -0.76 -19.72
CA SER A 219 23.11 -1.40 -20.30
C SER A 219 24.08 -1.89 -19.23
N LEU A 220 24.27 -1.13 -18.16
CA LEU A 220 25.11 -1.51 -17.02
C LEU A 220 24.55 -2.75 -16.31
N ILE A 221 23.25 -2.78 -16.03
CA ILE A 221 22.59 -3.93 -15.40
C ILE A 221 22.67 -5.16 -16.31
N ASP A 222 22.42 -5.03 -17.61
CA ASP A 222 22.52 -6.15 -18.54
C ASP A 222 23.93 -6.75 -18.60
N GLN A 223 24.96 -5.91 -18.49
CA GLN A 223 26.36 -6.36 -18.46
C GLN A 223 26.70 -7.06 -17.13
N LEU A 224 26.37 -6.43 -15.99
CA LEU A 224 26.73 -6.94 -14.66
C LEU A 224 25.97 -8.22 -14.29
N TYR A 225 24.68 -8.31 -14.67
CA TYR A 225 23.83 -9.48 -14.42
C TYR A 225 23.80 -10.45 -15.61
N LYS A 226 24.82 -10.42 -16.47
CA LYS A 226 24.86 -11.29 -17.66
C LYS A 226 24.64 -12.77 -17.31
N ASP A 227 25.31 -13.24 -16.27
CA ASP A 227 25.32 -14.64 -15.84
C ASP A 227 24.54 -14.85 -14.53
N VAL A 228 23.78 -13.85 -14.07
CA VAL A 228 23.00 -13.89 -12.81
C VAL A 228 21.51 -13.89 -13.12
N HIS A 229 20.77 -14.83 -12.55
CA HIS A 229 19.33 -14.97 -12.73
C HIS A 229 18.62 -15.23 -11.40
N PRO A 230 17.39 -14.66 -11.20
CA PRO A 230 16.70 -13.75 -12.13
C PRO A 230 17.38 -12.38 -12.20
N LYS A 231 17.24 -11.68 -13.33
CA LYS A 231 17.69 -10.29 -13.44
C LYS A 231 16.76 -9.38 -12.64
N PRO A 232 17.31 -8.36 -11.94
CA PRO A 232 16.47 -7.40 -11.22
C PRO A 232 15.64 -6.53 -12.18
N LEU A 233 14.48 -6.09 -11.70
CA LEU A 233 13.66 -5.13 -12.42
C LEU A 233 14.30 -3.73 -12.39
N LEU A 234 14.02 -2.92 -13.40
CA LEU A 234 14.38 -1.51 -13.43
C LEU A 234 13.15 -0.63 -13.29
N LEU A 235 13.18 0.27 -12.32
CA LEU A 235 12.09 1.14 -11.93
C LEU A 235 12.47 2.61 -12.09
N ALA A 236 11.53 3.44 -12.52
CA ALA A 236 11.68 4.89 -12.67
C ALA A 236 10.29 5.55 -12.81
N PRO A 237 10.15 6.88 -12.59
CA PRO A 237 11.15 7.80 -12.08
C PRO A 237 11.09 8.04 -10.55
N GLY A 238 10.22 7.32 -9.79
CA GLY A 238 10.10 7.51 -8.35
C GLY A 238 9.69 8.92 -7.95
N GLY A 239 8.61 9.47 -8.52
CA GLY A 239 8.18 10.83 -8.19
C GLY A 239 6.73 11.14 -8.57
N PHE A 240 6.30 12.39 -8.37
CA PHE A 240 4.92 12.78 -8.67
C PHE A 240 4.62 12.68 -10.16
N TYR A 241 3.46 12.13 -10.51
CA TYR A 241 3.05 11.97 -11.90
C TYR A 241 2.91 13.33 -12.60
N ASP A 242 3.72 13.53 -13.61
CA ASP A 242 3.66 14.63 -14.59
C ASP A 242 3.50 14.04 -15.99
N LYS A 243 2.36 14.27 -16.61
CA LYS A 243 2.00 13.63 -17.88
C LYS A 243 3.06 13.88 -18.96
N VAL A 244 3.43 15.14 -19.18
CA VAL A 244 4.36 15.54 -20.26
C VAL A 244 5.75 14.95 -20.04
N TRP A 245 6.21 14.96 -18.80
CA TRP A 245 7.50 14.42 -18.44
C TRP A 245 7.53 12.88 -18.60
N PHE A 246 6.48 12.18 -18.14
CA PHE A 246 6.38 10.72 -18.24
C PHE A 246 6.26 10.25 -19.69
N GLU A 247 5.45 10.92 -20.51
CA GLU A 247 5.33 10.63 -21.94
C GLU A 247 6.69 10.81 -22.64
N LYS A 248 7.38 11.93 -22.41
CA LYS A 248 8.70 12.17 -22.99
C LYS A 248 9.76 11.17 -22.51
N PHE A 249 9.71 10.78 -21.22
CA PHE A 249 10.58 9.75 -20.66
C PHE A 249 10.40 8.40 -21.38
N LEU A 250 9.16 7.95 -21.53
CA LEU A 250 8.85 6.69 -22.20
C LEU A 250 9.22 6.70 -23.70
N ASP A 251 8.95 7.81 -24.38
CA ASP A 251 9.27 8.01 -25.79
C ASP A 251 10.79 7.89 -26.04
N VAL A 252 11.60 8.54 -25.22
CA VAL A 252 13.07 8.56 -25.37
C VAL A 252 13.71 7.27 -24.86
N SER A 253 13.25 6.72 -23.73
CA SER A 253 13.83 5.49 -23.18
C SER A 253 13.50 4.25 -24.01
N GLY A 254 12.37 4.26 -24.68
CA GLY A 254 11.91 3.17 -25.54
C GLY A 254 11.53 1.89 -24.80
N PRO A 255 11.12 0.85 -25.54
CA PRO A 255 10.71 -0.42 -24.96
C PRO A 255 11.88 -1.12 -24.27
N THR A 256 11.55 -1.91 -23.24
CA THR A 256 12.50 -2.76 -22.46
C THR A 256 13.49 -2.04 -21.54
N THR A 257 13.52 -0.71 -21.51
CA THR A 257 14.43 0.03 -20.61
C THR A 257 13.93 0.04 -19.17
N VAL A 258 12.63 0.20 -18.97
CA VAL A 258 12.00 0.23 -17.64
C VAL A 258 10.91 -0.84 -17.55
N ASN A 259 10.87 -1.57 -16.42
CA ASN A 259 9.88 -2.61 -16.15
C ASN A 259 8.62 -2.05 -15.48
N ALA A 260 8.79 -1.02 -14.64
CA ALA A 260 7.67 -0.34 -14.03
C ALA A 260 7.90 1.15 -13.88
N LEU A 261 6.82 1.91 -14.11
CA LEU A 261 6.76 3.33 -13.81
C LEU A 261 6.34 3.52 -12.35
N THR A 262 7.24 4.10 -11.56
CA THR A 262 6.98 4.39 -10.15
C THR A 262 6.52 5.83 -9.98
N HIS A 263 5.44 6.03 -9.21
CA HIS A 263 4.97 7.36 -8.86
C HIS A 263 4.67 7.49 -7.36
N HIS A 264 4.62 8.74 -6.86
CA HIS A 264 4.42 9.06 -5.45
C HIS A 264 3.06 9.70 -5.22
N ILE A 265 2.47 9.46 -4.03
CA ILE A 265 1.16 9.98 -3.66
C ILE A 265 1.17 10.51 -2.23
N TYR A 266 0.75 11.79 -2.07
CA TYR A 266 0.52 12.46 -0.79
C TYR A 266 -0.76 13.29 -0.88
N ASN A 267 -1.88 12.62 -1.08
CA ASN A 267 -3.15 13.25 -1.44
C ASN A 267 -3.91 13.89 -0.26
N LEU A 268 -3.46 13.72 0.99
CA LEU A 268 -4.08 14.37 2.15
C LEU A 268 -3.52 15.79 2.42
N GLY A 269 -2.39 16.15 1.80
CA GLY A 269 -1.73 17.44 2.01
C GLY A 269 -0.68 17.41 3.12
N PRO A 270 -0.33 18.55 3.73
CA PRO A 270 0.71 18.64 4.75
C PRO A 270 0.32 17.94 6.05
N GLY A 271 1.30 17.34 6.75
CA GLY A 271 1.09 16.71 8.04
C GLY A 271 0.64 17.66 9.17
N SER A 272 0.77 18.97 8.94
CA SER A 272 0.28 20.01 9.85
C SER A 272 -1.17 20.43 9.61
N ASP A 273 -1.85 19.84 8.63
CA ASP A 273 -3.24 20.21 8.33
C ASP A 273 -4.19 19.67 9.41
N HIS A 274 -4.94 20.57 10.04
CA HIS A 274 -5.92 20.24 11.08
C HIS A 274 -7.15 19.49 10.54
N ASN A 275 -7.35 19.46 9.21
CA ASN A 275 -8.47 18.79 8.56
C ASN A 275 -8.15 17.37 8.09
N LEU A 276 -7.04 16.77 8.47
CA LEU A 276 -6.65 15.45 7.99
C LEU A 276 -7.72 14.38 8.25
N ILE A 277 -8.29 14.33 9.46
CA ILE A 277 -9.34 13.37 9.82
C ILE A 277 -10.58 13.57 8.93
N SER A 278 -11.06 14.81 8.77
CA SER A 278 -12.23 15.09 7.93
C SER A 278 -11.98 14.77 6.44
N LYS A 279 -10.75 14.92 5.95
CA LYS A 279 -10.36 14.51 4.60
C LYS A 279 -10.38 12.98 4.44
N ILE A 280 -9.86 12.25 5.42
CA ILE A 280 -9.83 10.78 5.43
C ILE A 280 -11.25 10.21 5.43
N LEU A 281 -12.17 10.82 6.18
CA LEU A 281 -13.56 10.37 6.29
C LEU A 281 -14.48 10.93 5.20
N ASN A 282 -13.95 11.66 4.22
CA ASN A 282 -14.73 12.25 3.14
C ASN A 282 -14.55 11.46 1.82
N PRO A 283 -15.57 10.68 1.39
CA PRO A 283 -15.50 9.88 0.16
C PRO A 283 -15.13 10.70 -1.08
N LYS A 284 -15.76 11.89 -1.25
CA LYS A 284 -15.48 12.77 -2.39
C LYS A 284 -14.04 13.29 -2.40
N TYR A 285 -13.43 13.43 -1.21
CA TYR A 285 -12.04 13.84 -1.12
C TYR A 285 -11.12 12.68 -1.51
N LEU A 286 -11.39 11.48 -1.03
CA LEU A 286 -10.63 10.28 -1.36
C LEU A 286 -10.69 9.93 -2.85
N ASP A 287 -11.84 10.15 -3.50
CA ASP A 287 -12.03 9.86 -4.92
C ASP A 287 -11.14 10.70 -5.87
N LYS A 288 -10.67 11.86 -5.43
CA LYS A 288 -9.85 12.76 -6.28
C LYS A 288 -8.61 12.10 -6.85
N ILE A 289 -7.98 11.20 -6.10
CA ILE A 289 -6.75 10.53 -6.55
C ILE A 289 -6.98 9.58 -7.73
N SER A 290 -8.21 9.13 -7.94
CA SER A 290 -8.57 8.27 -9.08
C SER A 290 -8.20 8.90 -10.43
N TYR A 291 -8.20 10.23 -10.50
CA TYR A 291 -7.75 10.97 -11.68
C TYR A 291 -6.28 10.69 -12.01
N THR A 292 -5.41 10.73 -11.00
CA THR A 292 -3.98 10.43 -11.17
C THR A 292 -3.77 8.99 -11.63
N PHE A 293 -4.44 8.02 -11.00
CA PHE A 293 -4.34 6.62 -11.39
C PHE A 293 -4.79 6.38 -12.84
N ARG A 294 -5.92 6.96 -13.21
CA ARG A 294 -6.47 6.84 -14.57
C ARG A 294 -5.51 7.41 -15.61
N ASN A 295 -5.01 8.61 -15.38
CA ASN A 295 -4.11 9.28 -16.31
C ASN A 295 -2.79 8.52 -16.47
N LEU A 296 -2.19 8.04 -15.37
CA LEU A 296 -0.99 7.22 -15.44
C LEU A 296 -1.24 5.92 -16.23
N THR A 297 -2.38 5.25 -15.98
CA THR A 297 -2.76 4.05 -16.73
C THR A 297 -2.89 4.35 -18.23
N GLN A 298 -3.50 5.48 -18.59
CA GLN A 298 -3.63 5.90 -19.99
C GLN A 298 -2.28 6.22 -20.62
N THR A 299 -1.39 6.93 -19.90
CA THR A 299 -0.03 7.21 -20.37
C THR A 299 0.76 5.93 -20.60
N ILE A 300 0.68 4.95 -19.70
CA ILE A 300 1.34 3.64 -19.87
C ILE A 300 0.76 2.92 -21.09
N GLN A 301 -0.55 2.86 -21.24
CA GLN A 301 -1.19 2.19 -22.39
C GLN A 301 -0.80 2.80 -23.73
N ALA A 302 -0.64 4.12 -23.78
CA ALA A 302 -0.34 4.85 -25.02
C ALA A 302 1.16 4.86 -25.36
N ASN A 303 2.03 5.05 -24.36
CA ASN A 303 3.45 5.37 -24.59
C ASN A 303 4.41 4.30 -24.07
N GLY A 304 3.98 3.40 -23.17
CA GLY A 304 4.83 2.40 -22.53
C GLY A 304 4.11 1.10 -22.16
N PRO A 305 3.40 0.42 -23.09
CA PRO A 305 2.55 -0.73 -22.79
C PRO A 305 3.33 -1.95 -22.23
N TRP A 306 4.65 -1.93 -22.29
CA TRP A 306 5.55 -2.93 -21.70
C TRP A 306 5.79 -2.72 -20.21
N ALA A 307 5.53 -1.52 -19.66
CA ALA A 307 5.76 -1.17 -18.27
C ALA A 307 4.49 -1.32 -17.42
N SER A 308 4.67 -1.63 -16.16
CA SER A 308 3.59 -1.64 -15.16
C SER A 308 3.57 -0.37 -14.32
N ALA A 309 2.43 -0.04 -13.71
CA ALA A 309 2.33 1.06 -12.75
C ALA A 309 2.65 0.57 -11.34
N TRP A 310 3.55 1.27 -10.61
CA TRP A 310 3.81 1.06 -9.20
C TRP A 310 3.66 2.37 -8.43
N ILE A 311 3.16 2.29 -7.21
CA ILE A 311 3.29 3.39 -6.26
C ILE A 311 4.58 3.15 -5.49
N GLY A 312 5.62 3.93 -5.81
CA GLY A 312 6.93 3.83 -5.19
C GLY A 312 6.96 4.40 -3.78
N GLU A 313 6.08 5.37 -3.49
CA GLU A 313 6.01 6.00 -2.18
C GLU A 313 4.64 6.63 -1.94
N SER A 314 4.03 6.36 -0.79
CA SER A 314 2.76 6.98 -0.40
C SER A 314 2.56 7.02 1.11
N GLY A 315 2.44 8.22 1.67
CA GLY A 315 2.30 8.45 3.12
C GLY A 315 1.02 9.18 3.54
N GLY A 316 0.11 9.46 2.58
CA GLY A 316 -1.10 10.24 2.82
C GLY A 316 -0.79 11.71 3.03
N ALA A 317 -0.30 12.09 4.20
CA ALA A 317 0.13 13.44 4.51
C ALA A 317 1.66 13.56 4.41
N TYR A 318 2.16 14.56 3.65
CA TYR A 318 3.59 14.76 3.45
C TYR A 318 4.29 15.47 4.62
N ASN A 319 5.63 15.54 4.57
CA ASN A 319 6.50 16.07 5.62
C ASN A 319 6.31 15.35 6.96
N SER A 320 6.63 14.07 6.98
CA SER A 320 6.64 13.16 8.12
C SER A 320 5.26 12.72 8.64
N GLY A 321 4.17 12.99 7.92
CA GLY A 321 2.81 12.63 8.35
C GLY A 321 2.23 13.53 9.43
N GLY A 322 0.93 13.39 9.71
CA GLY A 322 0.22 14.11 10.77
C GLY A 322 0.36 13.40 12.12
N ARG A 323 0.85 14.12 13.14
CA ARG A 323 0.93 13.61 14.52
C ARG A 323 -0.46 13.24 15.03
N ASN A 324 -0.58 12.10 15.69
CA ASN A 324 -1.84 11.59 16.25
C ASN A 324 -2.97 11.41 15.20
N VAL A 325 -2.59 11.31 13.92
CA VAL A 325 -3.49 10.97 12.81
C VAL A 325 -2.87 9.86 11.99
N SER A 326 -1.68 10.10 11.40
CA SER A 326 -1.05 9.16 10.48
C SER A 326 -0.52 7.87 11.13
N ASN A 327 -0.42 7.83 12.46
CA ASN A 327 -0.04 6.68 13.27
C ASN A 327 -1.20 6.08 14.09
N THR A 328 -2.43 6.43 13.75
CA THR A 328 -3.62 6.02 14.51
C THR A 328 -4.64 5.32 13.61
N PHE A 329 -5.66 4.70 14.20
CA PHE A 329 -6.65 3.89 13.48
C PHE A 329 -7.32 4.65 12.32
N VAL A 330 -7.59 5.94 12.46
CA VAL A 330 -8.23 6.73 11.40
C VAL A 330 -7.46 6.68 10.08
N ASN A 331 -6.15 6.56 10.11
CA ASN A 331 -5.34 6.50 8.90
C ASN A 331 -5.52 5.18 8.13
N SER A 332 -5.95 4.11 8.80
CA SER A 332 -6.26 2.82 8.16
C SER A 332 -7.37 2.94 7.12
N PHE A 333 -8.36 3.84 7.31
CA PHE A 333 -9.40 4.09 6.30
C PHE A 333 -8.80 4.60 5.00
N TRP A 334 -7.94 5.62 5.08
CA TRP A 334 -7.23 6.13 3.91
C TRP A 334 -6.37 5.04 3.28
N TYR A 335 -5.62 4.29 4.08
CA TYR A 335 -4.65 3.33 3.57
C TYR A 335 -5.30 2.17 2.81
N VAL A 336 -6.31 1.50 3.38
CA VAL A 336 -6.96 0.37 2.69
C VAL A 336 -7.83 0.83 1.51
N ASP A 337 -8.39 2.06 1.56
CA ASP A 337 -9.08 2.66 0.42
C ASP A 337 -8.11 2.93 -0.74
N GLN A 338 -6.91 3.44 -0.43
CA GLN A 338 -5.84 3.63 -1.42
C GLN A 338 -5.38 2.31 -2.04
N LEU A 339 -5.20 1.25 -1.24
CA LEU A 339 -4.85 -0.08 -1.73
C LEU A 339 -5.90 -0.59 -2.72
N GLY A 340 -7.19 -0.51 -2.37
CA GLY A 340 -8.29 -0.95 -3.23
C GLY A 340 -8.38 -0.14 -4.51
N MET A 341 -8.32 1.18 -4.40
CA MET A 341 -8.41 2.06 -5.56
C MET A 341 -7.22 1.87 -6.51
N ALA A 342 -5.99 1.81 -5.98
CA ALA A 342 -4.79 1.60 -6.78
C ALA A 342 -4.84 0.24 -7.52
N ALA A 343 -5.26 -0.83 -6.85
CA ALA A 343 -5.45 -2.15 -7.46
C ALA A 343 -6.48 -2.10 -8.61
N LYS A 344 -7.63 -1.43 -8.40
CA LYS A 344 -8.66 -1.23 -9.43
C LYS A 344 -8.10 -0.54 -10.69
N TYR A 345 -7.17 0.39 -10.53
CA TYR A 345 -6.50 1.11 -11.62
C TYR A 345 -5.17 0.47 -12.08
N LYS A 346 -5.03 -0.85 -11.96
CA LYS A 346 -3.92 -1.65 -12.50
C LYS A 346 -2.55 -1.40 -11.89
N THR A 347 -2.50 -0.85 -10.68
CA THR A 347 -1.24 -0.75 -9.92
C THR A 347 -0.78 -2.13 -9.47
N LYS A 348 0.49 -2.47 -9.73
CA LYS A 348 1.06 -3.78 -9.40
C LYS A 348 1.65 -3.85 -8.01
N VAL A 349 2.23 -2.77 -7.49
CA VAL A 349 2.87 -2.68 -6.17
C VAL A 349 2.53 -1.35 -5.52
N TYR A 350 2.32 -1.36 -4.21
CA TYR A 350 2.02 -0.18 -3.41
C TYR A 350 2.98 -0.07 -2.22
N CYS A 351 3.95 0.86 -2.29
CA CYS A 351 4.91 1.11 -1.22
C CYS A 351 4.41 2.18 -0.27
N ARG A 352 4.11 1.76 0.96
CA ARG A 352 3.70 2.62 2.06
C ARG A 352 4.90 3.37 2.63
N GLN A 353 4.82 4.69 2.68
CA GLN A 353 5.74 5.53 3.44
C GLN A 353 5.26 5.57 4.88
N THR A 354 5.89 4.85 5.79
CA THR A 354 7.12 4.07 5.72
C THR A 354 6.99 2.82 6.61
N LEU A 355 7.91 1.88 6.55
CA LEU A 355 7.92 0.78 7.51
C LEU A 355 8.09 1.30 8.95
N ILE A 356 9.07 2.19 9.16
CA ILE A 356 9.39 2.80 10.44
C ILE A 356 9.97 4.20 10.23
N GLY A 357 9.63 5.14 11.09
CA GLY A 357 10.03 6.55 10.99
C GLY A 357 8.89 7.48 10.58
N GLY A 358 9.02 8.75 10.92
CA GLY A 358 7.93 9.72 10.76
C GLY A 358 6.72 9.40 11.64
N ASN A 359 5.65 10.20 11.48
CA ASN A 359 4.36 9.92 12.12
C ASN A 359 3.52 8.90 11.31
N TYR A 360 3.92 8.53 10.10
CA TYR A 360 3.20 7.61 9.23
C TYR A 360 3.80 6.19 9.18
N GLY A 361 4.76 5.88 10.05
CA GLY A 361 5.35 4.54 10.12
C GLY A 361 4.33 3.45 10.39
N LEU A 362 4.46 2.31 9.71
CA LEU A 362 3.70 1.10 10.05
C LEU A 362 4.09 0.60 11.44
N LEU A 363 5.34 0.83 11.85
CA LEU A 363 5.86 0.58 13.18
C LEU A 363 6.16 1.90 13.89
N ASP A 364 5.95 1.93 15.20
CA ASP A 364 6.39 3.05 16.04
C ASP A 364 7.91 3.16 16.05
N THR A 365 8.41 4.36 15.84
CA THR A 365 9.84 4.63 15.67
C THR A 365 10.70 4.26 16.88
N ASN A 366 10.14 4.32 18.09
CA ASN A 366 10.89 4.11 19.34
C ASN A 366 10.69 2.70 19.90
N THR A 367 9.50 2.15 19.78
CA THR A 367 9.11 0.87 20.39
C THR A 367 9.08 -0.29 19.41
N PHE A 368 9.10 -0.02 18.10
CA PHE A 368 8.88 -1.00 17.01
C PHE A 368 7.54 -1.72 17.06
N ILE A 369 6.63 -1.26 17.93
CA ILE A 369 5.27 -1.82 18.03
C ILE A 369 4.47 -1.41 16.78
N PRO A 370 3.71 -2.33 16.16
CA PRO A 370 2.86 -2.02 15.03
C PRO A 370 1.79 -0.99 15.35
N ASN A 371 1.65 0.00 14.47
CA ASN A 371 0.51 0.91 14.43
C ASN A 371 -0.69 0.23 13.72
N PRO A 372 -1.93 0.75 13.83
CA PRO A 372 -3.11 0.14 13.21
C PRO A 372 -2.99 -0.17 11.72
N ASP A 373 -2.34 0.69 10.95
CA ASP A 373 -2.10 0.50 9.51
C ASP A 373 -1.33 -0.77 9.18
N TYR A 374 -0.41 -1.19 10.05
CA TYR A 374 0.33 -2.44 9.90
C TYR A 374 -0.62 -3.64 9.85
N TYR A 375 -1.58 -3.70 10.77
CA TYR A 375 -2.53 -4.81 10.82
C TYR A 375 -3.49 -4.81 9.64
N SER A 376 -3.89 -3.62 9.17
CA SER A 376 -4.70 -3.47 7.95
C SER A 376 -3.94 -3.98 6.71
N ALA A 377 -2.66 -3.64 6.59
CA ALA A 377 -1.79 -4.12 5.52
C ALA A 377 -1.58 -5.63 5.58
N LEU A 378 -1.39 -6.18 6.78
CA LEU A 378 -1.17 -7.61 6.96
C LEU A 378 -2.44 -8.43 6.65
N LEU A 379 -3.63 -7.94 7.03
CA LEU A 379 -4.90 -8.56 6.62
C LEU A 379 -5.08 -8.50 5.09
N TRP A 380 -4.81 -7.36 4.47
CA TRP A 380 -4.81 -7.26 3.01
C TRP A 380 -3.90 -8.32 2.40
N HIS A 381 -2.64 -8.36 2.85
CA HIS A 381 -1.64 -9.28 2.31
C HIS A 381 -2.03 -10.76 2.44
N ARG A 382 -2.70 -11.13 3.54
CA ARG A 382 -3.11 -12.52 3.80
C ARG A 382 -4.40 -12.94 3.10
N LEU A 383 -5.28 -11.99 2.77
CA LEU A 383 -6.64 -12.30 2.32
C LEU A 383 -6.90 -11.89 0.85
N MET A 384 -6.35 -10.75 0.41
CA MET A 384 -6.58 -10.22 -0.94
C MET A 384 -5.59 -10.84 -1.92
N GLY A 385 -6.07 -11.69 -2.82
CA GLY A 385 -5.25 -12.29 -3.86
C GLY A 385 -4.99 -11.34 -5.02
N ARG A 386 -4.25 -11.81 -6.01
CA ARG A 386 -3.77 -11.00 -7.15
C ARG A 386 -4.88 -10.51 -8.05
N GLY A 387 -5.88 -11.34 -8.34
CA GLY A 387 -6.96 -11.01 -9.28
C GLY A 387 -7.92 -9.99 -8.67
N VAL A 388 -8.07 -8.83 -9.31
CA VAL A 388 -8.98 -7.75 -8.90
C VAL A 388 -10.30 -7.90 -9.63
N LEU A 389 -11.40 -7.87 -8.88
CA LEU A 389 -12.76 -7.99 -9.41
C LEU A 389 -13.48 -6.64 -9.32
N ASP A 390 -14.36 -6.36 -10.28
CA ASP A 390 -15.19 -5.16 -10.20
C ASP A 390 -16.33 -5.36 -9.21
N VAL A 391 -16.69 -4.30 -8.51
CA VAL A 391 -17.80 -4.26 -7.55
C VAL A 391 -18.71 -3.11 -7.91
N ASN A 392 -19.97 -3.43 -8.18
CA ASN A 392 -21.03 -2.45 -8.39
C ASN A 392 -21.86 -2.31 -7.11
N SER A 393 -22.03 -1.10 -6.61
CA SER A 393 -22.77 -0.77 -5.40
C SER A 393 -23.90 0.19 -5.71
N ASN A 394 -25.05 -0.03 -5.08
CA ASN A 394 -26.16 0.96 -5.05
C ASN A 394 -26.22 1.73 -3.72
N GLY A 395 -25.27 1.48 -2.81
CA GLY A 395 -25.23 2.08 -1.48
C GLY A 395 -24.63 3.48 -1.45
N SER A 396 -24.59 4.02 -0.25
CA SER A 396 -23.98 5.31 0.08
C SER A 396 -22.51 5.38 -0.33
N PRO A 397 -21.98 6.54 -0.79
CA PRO A 397 -20.55 6.71 -1.05
C PRO A 397 -19.66 6.55 0.20
N TYR A 398 -20.26 6.62 1.40
CA TYR A 398 -19.56 6.34 2.65
C TYR A 398 -19.26 4.84 2.87
N LEU A 399 -19.96 3.96 2.14
CA LEU A 399 -19.64 2.53 2.08
C LEU A 399 -18.71 2.28 0.89
N ARG A 400 -17.42 2.10 1.17
CA ARG A 400 -16.40 1.76 0.15
C ARG A 400 -16.27 0.25 0.05
N SER A 401 -16.11 -0.26 -1.17
CA SER A 401 -16.02 -1.71 -1.41
C SER A 401 -15.00 -2.07 -2.48
N TYR A 402 -14.21 -3.11 -2.22
CA TYR A 402 -13.20 -3.64 -3.13
C TYR A 402 -13.19 -5.16 -3.06
N ALA A 403 -13.10 -5.85 -4.18
CA ALA A 403 -13.10 -7.30 -4.23
C ALA A 403 -11.90 -7.85 -5.00
N HIS A 404 -11.34 -8.92 -4.46
CA HIS A 404 -10.25 -9.68 -5.08
C HIS A 404 -10.57 -11.17 -5.06
N CYS A 405 -9.92 -11.93 -5.92
CA CYS A 405 -9.79 -13.36 -5.69
C CYS A 405 -9.18 -13.61 -4.32
N THR A 406 -9.62 -14.62 -3.60
CA THR A 406 -9.01 -14.95 -2.30
C THR A 406 -7.57 -15.43 -2.51
N LYS A 407 -6.66 -15.00 -1.63
CA LYS A 407 -5.26 -15.38 -1.74
C LYS A 407 -5.08 -16.87 -1.47
N GLU A 408 -4.35 -17.56 -2.37
CA GLU A 408 -3.91 -18.97 -2.25
C GLU A 408 -5.02 -20.00 -2.04
N ARG A 409 -6.28 -19.64 -2.21
CA ARG A 409 -7.43 -20.55 -2.13
C ARG A 409 -8.60 -20.08 -3.00
N ALA A 410 -9.55 -20.96 -3.24
CA ALA A 410 -10.75 -20.62 -3.98
C ALA A 410 -11.61 -19.60 -3.23
N GLY A 411 -12.41 -18.83 -3.98
CA GLY A 411 -13.36 -17.87 -3.46
C GLY A 411 -13.03 -16.43 -3.77
N VAL A 412 -13.78 -15.53 -3.13
CA VAL A 412 -13.67 -14.08 -3.27
C VAL A 412 -13.49 -13.45 -1.91
N THR A 413 -12.58 -12.51 -1.82
CA THR A 413 -12.40 -11.65 -0.65
C THR A 413 -12.93 -10.27 -0.94
N LEU A 414 -13.85 -9.79 -0.10
CA LEU A 414 -14.45 -8.46 -0.16
C LEU A 414 -13.92 -7.62 1.00
N LEU A 415 -13.43 -6.42 0.71
CA LEU A 415 -13.14 -5.38 1.67
C LEU A 415 -14.28 -4.38 1.70
N LEU A 416 -14.83 -4.11 2.87
CA LEU A 416 -15.77 -3.03 3.15
C LEU A 416 -15.14 -2.02 4.09
N ILE A 417 -15.36 -0.73 3.81
CA ILE A 417 -14.91 0.40 4.62
C ILE A 417 -16.12 1.28 4.87
N ASN A 418 -16.51 1.43 6.12
CA ASN A 418 -17.59 2.33 6.51
C ASN A 418 -17.00 3.64 7.05
N LEU A 419 -17.09 4.70 6.25
CA LEU A 419 -16.62 6.06 6.60
C LEU A 419 -17.68 6.89 7.34
N SER A 420 -18.92 6.40 7.48
CA SER A 420 -19.98 7.08 8.23
C SER A 420 -19.77 6.96 9.73
N ASN A 421 -19.99 8.03 10.46
CA ASN A 421 -19.95 8.03 11.93
C ASN A 421 -21.31 7.75 12.59
N GLN A 422 -22.38 7.57 11.79
CA GLN A 422 -23.76 7.41 12.28
C GLN A 422 -24.46 6.18 11.69
N THR A 423 -24.07 5.76 10.50
CA THR A 423 -24.77 4.74 9.72
C THR A 423 -24.08 3.40 9.82
N GLU A 424 -24.80 2.40 10.29
CA GLU A 424 -24.46 0.99 10.08
C GLU A 424 -24.99 0.57 8.71
N PHE A 425 -24.21 -0.19 7.94
CA PHE A 425 -24.68 -0.74 6.68
C PHE A 425 -24.98 -2.24 6.82
N SER A 426 -26.17 -2.63 6.34
CA SER A 426 -26.56 -4.01 6.14
C SER A 426 -26.44 -4.34 4.66
N VAL A 427 -25.44 -5.15 4.30
CA VAL A 427 -24.96 -5.31 2.92
C VAL A 427 -25.34 -6.68 2.38
N GLY A 428 -26.18 -6.71 1.35
CA GLY A 428 -26.43 -7.91 0.54
C GLY A 428 -25.32 -8.08 -0.50
N VAL A 429 -24.69 -9.25 -0.57
CA VAL A 429 -23.60 -9.52 -1.52
C VAL A 429 -24.03 -10.58 -2.51
N LYS A 430 -23.94 -10.24 -3.81
CA LYS A 430 -24.30 -11.12 -4.94
C LYS A 430 -23.12 -11.25 -5.90
N SER A 431 -23.01 -12.39 -6.57
CA SER A 431 -22.06 -12.55 -7.69
C SER A 431 -22.80 -12.68 -9.00
N THR A 432 -22.19 -12.20 -10.09
CA THR A 432 -22.75 -12.32 -11.46
C THR A 432 -22.95 -13.77 -11.86
N THR A 433 -22.07 -14.67 -11.47
CA THR A 433 -22.18 -16.12 -11.72
C THR A 433 -23.39 -16.72 -11.03
N SER A 434 -23.67 -16.37 -9.77
CA SER A 434 -24.86 -16.87 -9.06
C SER A 434 -26.16 -16.39 -9.69
N ILE A 435 -26.23 -15.13 -10.12
CA ILE A 435 -27.41 -14.57 -10.79
C ILE A 435 -27.67 -15.28 -12.12
N SER A 436 -26.63 -15.53 -12.95
CA SER A 436 -26.77 -16.19 -14.24
C SER A 436 -27.24 -17.65 -14.09
N LEU A 437 -26.77 -18.37 -13.09
CA LEU A 437 -27.23 -19.73 -12.79
C LEU A 437 -28.72 -19.76 -12.40
N HIS A 438 -29.17 -18.82 -11.55
CA HIS A 438 -30.59 -18.70 -11.20
C HIS A 438 -31.48 -18.31 -12.38
N ALA A 439 -31.02 -17.41 -13.25
CA ALA A 439 -31.75 -17.05 -14.49
C ALA A 439 -31.86 -18.23 -15.43
N SER A 440 -30.81 -19.00 -15.62
CA SER A 440 -30.80 -20.20 -16.45
C SER A 440 -31.72 -21.30 -15.89
N ALA A 441 -31.73 -21.50 -14.58
CA ALA A 441 -32.63 -22.43 -13.90
C ALA A 441 -34.12 -22.03 -14.09
N LYS A 442 -34.45 -20.74 -13.91
CA LYS A 442 -35.80 -20.21 -14.15
C LYS A 442 -36.22 -20.32 -15.61
N ALA A 443 -35.33 -20.13 -16.58
CA ALA A 443 -35.60 -20.28 -18.00
C ALA A 443 -35.84 -21.77 -18.37
N GLN A 444 -35.12 -22.69 -17.76
CA GLN A 444 -35.35 -24.13 -17.93
C GLN A 444 -36.66 -24.58 -17.29
N HIS A 445 -37.05 -24.04 -16.13
CA HIS A 445 -38.36 -24.34 -15.53
C HIS A 445 -39.54 -23.85 -16.39
N LYS A 446 -39.43 -22.69 -17.05
CA LYS A 446 -40.46 -22.21 -18.00
C LYS A 446 -40.58 -23.08 -19.28
N LYS A 447 -39.51 -23.75 -19.72
CA LYS A 447 -39.54 -24.66 -20.90
C LYS A 447 -39.96 -26.11 -20.55
N ARG A 448 -39.99 -26.49 -19.28
CA ARG A 448 -40.32 -27.88 -18.84
C ARG A 448 -41.76 -28.10 -18.37
N SER A 449 -42.68 -27.21 -18.72
CA SER A 449 -44.13 -27.42 -18.44
C SER A 449 -44.83 -28.30 -19.49
N PHE A 450 -44.12 -29.02 -20.34
CA PHE A 450 -44.71 -30.04 -21.21
C PHE A 450 -43.66 -31.12 -21.49
N LEU A 451 -43.66 -32.17 -20.73
CA LEU A 451 -43.37 -33.56 -21.04
C LEU A 451 -42.89 -34.34 -19.81
N HIS A 452 -43.55 -35.43 -19.58
CA HIS A 452 -43.32 -36.44 -18.52
C HIS A 452 -41.91 -37.04 -18.56
N GLY A 453 -41.35 -37.18 -17.37
CA GLY A 453 -40.56 -38.32 -16.96
C GLY A 453 -39.20 -38.53 -17.63
N LEU A 454 -38.15 -38.06 -16.95
CA LEU A 454 -36.89 -38.82 -16.80
C LEU A 454 -36.04 -38.12 -15.73
N LYS A 455 -35.81 -38.84 -14.65
CA LYS A 455 -34.81 -38.50 -13.62
C LYS A 455 -33.44 -38.46 -14.29
N GLN A 456 -32.89 -37.28 -14.50
CA GLN A 456 -31.45 -37.14 -14.69
C GLN A 456 -30.88 -36.47 -13.43
N THR A 457 -30.37 -37.31 -12.56
CA THR A 457 -29.41 -36.95 -11.52
C THR A 457 -28.21 -36.36 -12.18
N VAL A 458 -28.03 -35.05 -12.06
CA VAL A 458 -26.72 -34.42 -12.31
C VAL A 458 -25.81 -34.84 -11.20
N SER A 459 -24.96 -35.84 -11.46
CA SER A 459 -23.93 -36.28 -10.55
C SER A 459 -22.86 -35.17 -10.45
N TRP A 460 -22.78 -34.55 -9.29
CA TRP A 460 -21.59 -33.82 -8.89
C TRP A 460 -20.49 -34.86 -8.64
N VAL A 461 -19.54 -34.96 -9.56
CA VAL A 461 -18.36 -35.76 -9.35
C VAL A 461 -17.42 -34.97 -8.46
N GLY A 462 -17.23 -35.44 -7.23
CA GLY A 462 -16.03 -35.28 -6.45
C GLY A 462 -15.94 -34.12 -5.47
N SER A 463 -16.67 -34.22 -4.39
CA SER A 463 -16.22 -34.14 -2.99
C SER A 463 -17.45 -34.38 -2.11
N LYS A 464 -17.31 -35.20 -1.09
CA LYS A 464 -18.34 -35.37 -0.07
C LYS A 464 -18.74 -34.01 0.44
N ALA A 465 -19.94 -33.54 0.09
CA ALA A 465 -20.53 -32.39 0.73
C ALA A 465 -20.67 -32.77 2.22
N SER A 466 -19.86 -32.16 3.07
CA SER A 466 -20.14 -32.11 4.49
C SER A 466 -21.42 -31.32 4.63
N ASP A 467 -22.37 -31.81 5.40
CA ASP A 467 -23.62 -31.11 5.78
C ASP A 467 -23.37 -29.87 6.66
N ALA A 468 -22.14 -29.34 6.69
CA ALA A 468 -21.81 -28.13 7.39
C ALA A 468 -22.43 -26.93 6.65
N PRO A 469 -23.11 -26.01 7.35
CA PRO A 469 -23.66 -24.82 6.74
C PRO A 469 -22.53 -24.03 6.02
N LEU A 470 -22.85 -23.53 4.81
CA LEU A 470 -21.93 -22.70 4.06
C LEU A 470 -21.66 -21.41 4.84
N SER A 471 -20.44 -21.23 5.32
CA SER A 471 -20.04 -20.08 6.10
C SER A 471 -19.07 -19.18 5.33
N ARG A 472 -19.13 -17.87 5.61
CA ARG A 472 -18.13 -16.89 5.26
C ARG A 472 -17.27 -16.55 6.47
N GLU A 473 -16.08 -16.04 6.22
CA GLU A 473 -15.15 -15.61 7.26
C GLU A 473 -15.17 -14.08 7.35
N GLU A 474 -15.37 -13.53 8.53
CA GLU A 474 -15.37 -12.09 8.77
C GLU A 474 -14.22 -11.67 9.68
N TYR A 475 -13.49 -10.62 9.25
CA TYR A 475 -12.37 -10.00 9.94
C TYR A 475 -12.70 -8.51 10.12
N HIS A 476 -13.26 -8.15 11.28
CA HIS A 476 -13.78 -6.81 11.54
C HIS A 476 -12.78 -6.01 12.38
N LEU A 477 -12.20 -4.96 11.79
CA LEU A 477 -11.30 -4.02 12.44
C LEU A 477 -12.07 -2.80 12.96
N THR A 478 -11.88 -2.51 14.23
CA THR A 478 -12.43 -1.33 14.91
C THR A 478 -11.36 -0.62 15.73
N PRO A 479 -11.49 0.69 15.98
CA PRO A 479 -10.61 1.37 16.92
C PRO A 479 -10.92 0.92 18.36
N GLU A 480 -9.92 0.88 19.21
CA GLU A 480 -10.10 0.63 20.64
C GLU A 480 -10.95 1.76 21.25
N ASP A 481 -11.94 1.40 22.08
CA ASP A 481 -12.88 2.32 22.73
C ASP A 481 -13.63 3.29 21.79
N GLY A 482 -13.76 2.95 20.50
CA GLY A 482 -14.35 3.83 19.49
C GLY A 482 -13.50 5.07 19.17
N ASN A 483 -12.30 5.18 19.71
CA ASN A 483 -11.42 6.33 19.50
C ASN A 483 -10.63 6.20 18.20
N LEU A 484 -10.99 6.97 17.18
CA LEU A 484 -10.31 6.99 15.89
C LEU A 484 -8.82 7.34 15.97
N GLN A 485 -8.40 8.09 16.99
CA GLN A 485 -7.01 8.44 17.23
C GLN A 485 -6.31 7.44 18.18
N SER A 486 -6.91 6.29 18.46
CA SER A 486 -6.23 5.19 19.14
C SER A 486 -5.10 4.64 18.28
N ARG A 487 -4.00 4.29 18.93
CA ARG A 487 -2.87 3.55 18.35
C ARG A 487 -3.05 2.04 18.45
N SER A 488 -4.14 1.60 19.03
CA SER A 488 -4.57 0.21 19.14
C SER A 488 -5.75 -0.05 18.20
N ALA A 489 -5.78 -1.25 17.63
CA ALA A 489 -6.89 -1.74 16.82
C ALA A 489 -7.43 -3.04 17.43
N LEU A 490 -8.73 -3.26 17.26
CA LEU A 490 -9.39 -4.51 17.62
C LEU A 490 -9.71 -5.31 16.35
N LEU A 491 -9.50 -6.62 16.39
CA LEU A 491 -9.98 -7.56 15.39
C LEU A 491 -11.08 -8.41 16.01
N ASN A 492 -12.29 -8.32 15.48
CA ASN A 492 -13.46 -9.02 16.02
C ASN A 492 -13.63 -8.78 17.55
N GLY A 493 -13.43 -7.53 17.99
CA GLY A 493 -13.50 -7.11 19.39
C GLY A 493 -12.29 -7.50 20.27
N ARG A 494 -11.26 -8.13 19.72
CA ARG A 494 -10.04 -8.52 20.45
C ARG A 494 -8.88 -7.60 20.11
N PRO A 495 -8.13 -7.08 21.11
CA PRO A 495 -6.97 -6.21 20.85
C PRO A 495 -5.89 -6.91 20.03
N LEU A 496 -5.38 -6.21 19.02
CA LEU A 496 -4.22 -6.64 18.22
C LEU A 496 -2.94 -6.16 18.92
N GLN A 497 -2.43 -6.97 19.83
CA GLN A 497 -1.23 -6.68 20.60
C GLN A 497 -0.17 -7.75 20.41
N LEU A 498 1.10 -7.32 20.35
CA LEU A 498 2.23 -8.25 20.32
C LEU A 498 2.29 -9.08 21.60
N SER A 499 2.75 -10.33 21.47
CA SER A 499 3.17 -11.09 22.64
C SER A 499 4.38 -10.41 23.32
N LYS A 500 4.73 -10.84 24.54
CA LYS A 500 5.94 -10.36 25.24
C LYS A 500 7.22 -10.61 24.42
N THR A 501 7.21 -11.60 23.56
CA THR A 501 8.32 -11.96 22.65
C THR A 501 8.24 -11.26 21.31
N GLY A 502 7.20 -10.44 21.07
CA GLY A 502 7.01 -9.67 19.84
C GLY A 502 6.30 -10.45 18.72
N ASP A 503 5.65 -11.59 19.03
CA ASP A 503 4.91 -12.32 18.02
C ASP A 503 3.63 -11.58 17.64
N ILE A 504 3.36 -11.54 16.34
CA ILE A 504 2.14 -10.95 15.80
C ILE A 504 0.94 -11.83 16.21
N PRO A 505 -0.17 -11.24 16.71
CA PRO A 505 -1.34 -11.99 17.10
C PRO A 505 -1.94 -12.77 15.93
N SER A 506 -2.57 -13.92 16.21
CA SER A 506 -3.31 -14.67 15.21
C SER A 506 -4.55 -13.91 14.76
N PHE A 507 -4.84 -13.97 13.46
CA PHE A 507 -6.07 -13.39 12.88
C PHE A 507 -7.11 -14.50 12.72
N SER A 508 -7.97 -14.62 13.72
CA SER A 508 -9.06 -15.60 13.70
C SER A 508 -10.35 -14.94 13.19
N PRO A 509 -10.98 -15.46 12.14
CA PRO A 509 -12.26 -14.95 11.66
C PRO A 509 -13.40 -15.29 12.62
N VAL A 510 -14.48 -14.53 12.51
CA VAL A 510 -15.82 -14.97 12.91
C VAL A 510 -16.46 -15.65 11.70
N LEU A 511 -17.09 -16.80 11.95
CA LEU A 511 -17.80 -17.54 10.90
C LEU A 511 -19.28 -17.16 10.94
N GLU A 512 -19.80 -16.70 9.80
CA GLU A 512 -21.19 -16.27 9.63
C GLU A 512 -21.84 -17.02 8.47
N ASP A 513 -23.16 -17.14 8.51
CA ASP A 513 -23.92 -17.75 7.41
C ASP A 513 -23.77 -16.92 6.12
N VAL A 514 -23.39 -17.57 5.04
CA VAL A 514 -23.15 -16.92 3.74
C VAL A 514 -24.39 -16.22 3.17
N SER A 515 -25.60 -16.66 3.55
CA SER A 515 -26.87 -16.12 3.10
C SER A 515 -27.34 -14.88 3.88
N SER A 516 -26.79 -14.66 5.08
CA SER A 516 -27.15 -13.50 5.90
C SER A 516 -26.51 -12.21 5.36
N PRO A 517 -27.17 -11.03 5.47
CA PRO A 517 -26.53 -9.76 5.14
C PRO A 517 -25.25 -9.54 5.96
N VAL A 518 -24.27 -8.86 5.34
CA VAL A 518 -23.04 -8.45 6.05
C VAL A 518 -23.33 -7.13 6.76
N SER A 519 -23.29 -7.12 8.09
CA SER A 519 -23.34 -5.88 8.86
C SER A 519 -21.95 -5.27 8.98
N ILE A 520 -21.83 -3.95 8.78
CA ILE A 520 -20.60 -3.18 9.04
C ILE A 520 -20.92 -1.94 9.86
N ALA A 521 -20.38 -1.90 11.08
CA ALA A 521 -20.58 -0.81 12.03
C ALA A 521 -20.02 0.54 11.50
N PRO A 522 -20.51 1.68 12.00
CA PRO A 522 -19.92 2.98 11.73
C PRO A 522 -18.41 2.99 12.03
N LEU A 523 -17.66 3.74 11.20
CA LEU A 523 -16.21 3.97 11.37
C LEU A 523 -15.43 2.66 11.61
N SER A 524 -15.65 1.68 10.73
CA SER A 524 -14.98 0.38 10.81
C SER A 524 -14.58 -0.15 9.44
N ILE A 525 -13.73 -1.17 9.44
CA ILE A 525 -13.18 -1.83 8.25
C ILE A 525 -13.45 -3.33 8.40
N LYS A 526 -13.95 -3.98 7.36
CA LYS A 526 -14.22 -5.41 7.40
C LYS A 526 -13.70 -6.10 6.16
N PHE A 527 -12.90 -7.15 6.34
CA PHE A 527 -12.56 -8.10 5.29
C PHE A 527 -13.48 -9.32 5.43
N ILE A 528 -14.03 -9.77 4.31
CA ILE A 528 -14.95 -10.90 4.26
C ILE A 528 -14.46 -11.88 3.21
N VAL A 529 -14.27 -13.14 3.58
CA VAL A 529 -13.92 -14.20 2.63
C VAL A 529 -15.14 -15.07 2.37
N PHE A 530 -15.50 -15.21 1.09
CA PHE A 530 -16.56 -16.09 0.59
C PHE A 530 -15.91 -17.29 -0.12
N PRO A 531 -15.57 -18.37 0.61
CA PRO A 531 -14.80 -19.49 0.05
C PRO A 531 -15.56 -20.25 -1.03
N ASN A 532 -16.90 -20.17 -1.01
CA ASN A 532 -17.79 -20.90 -1.91
C ASN A 532 -18.33 -20.08 -3.08
N PHE A 533 -17.88 -18.82 -3.23
CA PHE A 533 -18.25 -18.03 -4.40
C PHE A 533 -17.54 -18.58 -5.64
N ILE A 534 -18.36 -18.99 -6.60
CA ILE A 534 -17.85 -19.42 -7.92
C ILE A 534 -17.36 -18.17 -8.67
N ALA A 535 -16.07 -18.07 -8.84
CA ALA A 535 -15.43 -16.96 -9.55
C ALA A 535 -14.53 -17.48 -10.68
N PRO A 536 -15.09 -17.69 -11.90
CA PRO A 536 -14.31 -18.15 -13.04
C PRO A 536 -13.12 -17.25 -13.36
N GLY A 537 -13.27 -15.94 -13.17
CA GLY A 537 -12.18 -14.97 -13.31
C GLY A 537 -11.01 -15.18 -12.34
N CYS A 538 -11.21 -15.93 -11.24
CA CYS A 538 -10.17 -16.22 -10.25
C CYS A 538 -9.39 -17.52 -10.52
N ARG A 539 -9.80 -18.30 -11.51
CA ARG A 539 -9.02 -19.48 -11.90
C ARG A 539 -7.73 -19.01 -12.56
N GLU A 540 -6.61 -19.57 -12.16
CA GLU A 540 -5.35 -19.38 -12.88
C GLU A 540 -5.50 -20.03 -14.27
N VAL A 541 -5.09 -19.27 -15.29
CA VAL A 541 -5.05 -19.74 -16.69
C VAL A 541 -3.77 -20.55 -16.88
#